data_728c6507f98b8b8366f6fa9564345ee8
#
_entry.id   728c6507f98b8b8366f6fa9564345ee8
#
_cell.length_a   1.000
_cell.length_b   1.000
_cell.length_c   1.000
_cell.angle_alpha   90.00
_cell.angle_beta   90.00
_cell.angle_gamma   90.00
#
_symmetry.space_group_name_H-M   'P 1'
#
loop_
_entity.id
_entity.type
_entity.pdbx_description
1 polymer ?
#
loop_
_entity_poly.entity_id
_entity_poly.type
_entity_poly.pdbx_seq_one_letter_code
_entity_poly.pdbx_strand_id
1 'polypeptide(L)'
;MSTVAVVGTQWGDEGKGKAIDYLATRADMVVRAQGGNNAGHSVVIGGKKYALHLIPSGVLNPSAVNIIGNGVVFDPEGFFEEIAGLEKDGIDTSNIYISDRAHIVFPYHKLLDALSDAAKGKNRVGTTNKGIGPCY
;
A
#
# COMPACT_ATOMS: atom_id res chain seq x y z
N MET A 1 7.75 24.33 -5.59
CA MET A 1 7.22 23.02 -5.21
C MET A 1 7.75 22.66 -3.84
N SER A 2 6.90 22.28 -2.89
CA SER A 2 7.32 21.78 -1.58
C SER A 2 7.09 20.28 -1.54
N THR A 3 8.05 19.53 -0.98
CA THR A 3 7.92 18.09 -0.76
C THR A 3 7.77 17.83 0.73
N VAL A 4 6.79 17.00 1.09
CA VAL A 4 6.54 16.57 2.47
C VAL A 4 6.72 15.07 2.55
N ALA A 5 7.57 14.61 3.49
CA ALA A 5 7.72 13.20 3.80
C ALA A 5 7.05 12.89 5.15
N VAL A 6 6.16 11.91 5.18
CA VAL A 6 5.52 11.42 6.41
C VAL A 6 6.14 10.08 6.76
N VAL A 7 6.89 10.06 7.85
CA VAL A 7 7.59 8.88 8.35
C VAL A 7 7.09 8.48 9.73
N GLY A 8 7.01 7.17 9.99
CA GLY A 8 6.75 6.64 11.32
C GLY A 8 8.06 6.33 12.02
N THR A 9 8.15 6.69 13.29
CA THR A 9 9.35 6.52 14.11
C THR A 9 9.14 5.62 15.32
N GLN A 10 7.98 4.98 15.43
CA GLN A 10 7.63 4.11 16.55
C GLN A 10 7.10 2.73 16.09
N TRP A 11 5.92 2.35 16.54
CA TRP A 11 5.40 0.97 16.46
C TRP A 11 4.59 0.63 15.19
N GLY A 12 4.37 1.58 14.29
CA GLY A 12 3.60 1.37 13.05
C GLY A 12 2.16 1.89 13.10
N ASP A 13 1.56 2.02 14.29
CA ASP A 13 0.16 2.44 14.49
C ASP A 13 0.02 3.92 14.87
N GLU A 14 0.92 4.77 14.41
CA GLU A 14 0.95 6.20 14.76
C GLU A 14 -0.13 7.04 14.05
N GLY A 15 -0.93 6.41 13.18
CA GLY A 15 -1.98 7.11 12.44
C GLY A 15 -1.48 7.85 11.20
N LYS A 16 -0.32 7.46 10.64
CA LYS A 16 0.22 8.02 9.39
C LYS A 16 -0.81 8.09 8.25
N GLY A 17 -1.64 7.06 8.11
CA GLY A 17 -2.70 7.01 7.10
C GLY A 17 -3.57 8.26 7.13
N LYS A 18 -4.09 8.67 8.29
CA LYS A 18 -4.92 9.87 8.42
C LYS A 18 -4.17 11.17 8.07
N ALA A 19 -2.89 11.25 8.43
CA ALA A 19 -2.07 12.40 8.09
C ALA A 19 -1.87 12.49 6.57
N ILE A 20 -1.57 11.36 5.93
CA ILE A 20 -1.43 11.27 4.47
C ILE A 20 -2.76 11.62 3.79
N ASP A 21 -3.89 11.09 4.24
CA ASP A 21 -5.20 11.37 3.63
C ASP A 21 -5.50 12.87 3.65
N TYR A 22 -5.24 13.53 4.78
CA TYR A 22 -5.41 14.99 4.90
C TYR A 22 -4.48 15.75 3.95
N LEU A 23 -3.21 15.37 3.87
CA LEU A 23 -2.22 16.02 3.00
C LEU A 23 -2.51 15.76 1.52
N ALA A 24 -2.96 14.55 1.17
CA ALA A 24 -3.28 14.15 -0.20
C ALA A 24 -4.38 14.98 -0.85
N THR A 25 -5.28 15.58 -0.05
CA THR A 25 -6.34 16.46 -0.57
C THR A 25 -5.79 17.73 -1.23
N ARG A 26 -4.53 18.10 -0.95
CA ARG A 26 -3.87 19.33 -1.43
C ARG A 26 -2.58 19.04 -2.18
N ALA A 27 -2.27 17.79 -2.41
CA ALA A 27 -1.05 17.37 -3.09
C ALA A 27 -1.30 17.21 -4.59
N ASP A 28 -0.36 17.68 -5.41
CA ASP A 28 -0.33 17.42 -6.85
C ASP A 28 0.13 15.98 -7.13
N MET A 29 0.88 15.39 -6.22
CA MET A 29 1.42 14.04 -6.34
C MET A 29 1.51 13.35 -4.98
N VAL A 30 1.11 12.08 -4.93
CA VAL A 30 1.24 11.22 -3.74
C VAL A 30 2.08 10.00 -4.09
N VAL A 31 3.17 9.80 -3.36
CA VAL A 31 4.13 8.72 -3.63
C VAL A 31 4.16 7.75 -2.46
N ARG A 32 3.92 6.48 -2.72
CA ARG A 32 4.23 5.39 -1.80
C ARG A 32 5.63 4.88 -2.09
N ALA A 33 6.55 5.10 -1.17
CA ALA A 33 7.97 4.86 -1.40
C ALA A 33 8.43 3.44 -1.03
N GLN A 34 7.70 2.74 -0.12
CA GLN A 34 8.14 1.44 0.43
C GLN A 34 6.99 0.63 1.01
N GLY A 35 7.30 -0.58 1.47
CA GLY A 35 6.35 -1.51 2.07
C GLY A 35 5.54 -2.26 1.01
N GLY A 36 4.47 -2.91 1.40
CA GLY A 36 3.61 -3.71 0.54
C GLY A 36 2.17 -3.74 1.04
N ASN A 37 1.43 -4.76 0.66
CA ASN A 37 0.03 -4.94 1.04
C ASN A 37 -0.18 -5.65 2.39
N ASN A 38 0.86 -5.70 3.23
CA ASN A 38 0.81 -6.28 4.57
C ASN A 38 0.14 -5.39 5.61
N ALA A 39 0.05 -4.09 5.35
CA ALA A 39 -0.65 -3.13 6.18
C ALA A 39 -1.63 -2.33 5.32
N GLY A 40 -2.77 -1.98 5.87
CA GLY A 40 -3.78 -1.16 5.20
C GLY A 40 -4.24 -0.03 6.10
N HIS A 41 -4.79 1.00 5.49
CA HIS A 41 -5.48 2.05 6.21
C HIS A 41 -6.86 2.28 5.59
N SER A 42 -7.76 2.81 6.40
CA SER A 42 -9.12 3.09 5.94
C SER A 42 -9.32 4.58 5.77
N VAL A 43 -9.83 4.95 4.61
CA VAL A 43 -10.23 6.32 4.27
C VAL A 43 -11.76 6.37 4.19
N VAL A 44 -12.36 7.46 4.63
CA VAL A 44 -13.81 7.66 4.56
C VAL A 44 -14.11 8.84 3.64
N ILE A 45 -14.88 8.59 2.58
CA ILE A 45 -15.32 9.62 1.63
C ILE A 45 -16.82 9.47 1.40
N GLY A 46 -17.53 10.58 1.48
CA GLY A 46 -18.98 10.58 1.27
C GLY A 46 -19.75 9.60 2.19
N GLY A 47 -19.19 9.30 3.37
CA GLY A 47 -19.75 8.32 4.30
C GLY A 47 -19.39 6.86 3.98
N LYS A 48 -18.69 6.57 2.88
CA LYS A 48 -18.23 5.25 2.50
C LYS A 48 -16.78 5.03 2.92
N LYS A 49 -16.47 3.85 3.47
CA LYS A 49 -15.14 3.47 3.94
C LYS A 49 -14.42 2.64 2.86
N TYR A 50 -13.23 3.07 2.50
CA TYR A 50 -12.31 2.38 1.59
C TYR A 50 -11.12 1.85 2.37
N ALA A 51 -10.73 0.61 2.15
CA ALA A 51 -9.52 0.02 2.69
C ALA A 51 -8.45 0.00 1.59
N LEU A 52 -7.41 0.82 1.75
CA LEU A 52 -6.29 0.90 0.82
C LEU A 52 -5.08 0.16 1.42
N HIS A 53 -4.46 -0.73 0.64
CA HIS A 53 -3.29 -1.50 1.04
C HIS A 53 -2.05 -1.16 0.21
N LEU A 54 -2.17 -1.16 -1.12
CA LEU A 54 -1.10 -0.80 -2.05
C LEU A 54 -1.28 0.59 -2.65
N ILE A 55 -2.51 0.94 -2.96
CA ILE A 55 -2.83 2.17 -3.66
C ILE A 55 -2.60 3.38 -2.74
N PRO A 56 -1.88 4.42 -3.21
CA PRO A 56 -1.75 5.67 -2.46
C PRO A 56 -3.09 6.36 -2.24
N SER A 57 -3.28 7.01 -1.08
CA SER A 57 -4.53 7.71 -0.74
C SER A 57 -4.91 8.83 -1.71
N GLY A 58 -3.93 9.35 -2.44
CA GLY A 58 -4.17 10.37 -3.45
C GLY A 58 -5.09 9.95 -4.59
N VAL A 59 -5.35 8.64 -4.77
CA VAL A 59 -6.30 8.12 -5.78
C VAL A 59 -7.69 8.72 -5.62
N LEU A 60 -8.03 9.13 -4.42
CA LEU A 60 -9.31 9.74 -4.09
C LEU A 60 -9.37 11.24 -4.43
N ASN A 61 -8.24 11.81 -4.86
CA ASN A 61 -8.14 13.17 -5.41
C ASN A 61 -7.91 13.08 -6.92
N PRO A 62 -8.91 13.36 -7.77
CA PRO A 62 -8.79 13.24 -9.23
C PRO A 62 -7.67 14.10 -9.85
N SER A 63 -7.24 15.15 -9.14
CA SER A 63 -6.18 16.05 -9.61
C SER A 63 -4.78 15.59 -9.25
N ALA A 64 -4.64 14.59 -8.38
CA ALA A 64 -3.35 14.11 -7.92
C ALA A 64 -2.82 12.97 -8.78
N VAL A 65 -1.51 12.99 -9.04
CA VAL A 65 -0.79 11.86 -9.61
C VAL A 65 -0.40 10.90 -8.48
N ASN A 66 -0.66 9.61 -8.64
CA ASN A 66 -0.37 8.59 -7.64
C ASN A 66 0.74 7.68 -8.12
N ILE A 67 1.80 7.53 -7.33
CA ILE A 67 2.97 6.74 -7.70
C ILE A 67 3.24 5.65 -6.68
N ILE A 68 3.33 4.42 -7.17
CA ILE A 68 3.89 3.27 -6.46
C ILE A 68 5.37 3.19 -6.84
N GLY A 69 6.24 3.57 -5.89
CA GLY A 69 7.67 3.72 -6.11
C GLY A 69 8.44 2.39 -6.10
N ASN A 70 9.70 2.47 -6.45
CA ASN A 70 10.60 1.32 -6.61
C ASN A 70 10.92 0.56 -5.32
N GLY A 71 10.77 1.17 -4.16
CA GLY A 71 10.92 0.51 -2.86
C GLY A 71 9.67 -0.22 -2.38
N VAL A 72 8.59 -0.24 -3.17
CA VAL A 72 7.38 -0.98 -2.85
C VAL A 72 7.53 -2.43 -3.29
N VAL A 73 7.04 -3.33 -2.46
CA VAL A 73 6.85 -4.74 -2.78
C VAL A 73 5.44 -4.88 -3.32
N PHE A 74 5.34 -4.95 -4.64
CA PHE A 74 4.10 -4.87 -5.39
C PHE A 74 3.48 -6.26 -5.58
N ASP A 75 2.28 -6.45 -5.06
CA ASP A 75 1.46 -7.64 -5.26
C ASP A 75 0.42 -7.37 -6.36
N PRO A 76 0.59 -7.88 -7.59
CA PRO A 76 -0.34 -7.61 -8.69
C PRO A 76 -1.76 -8.06 -8.40
N GLU A 77 -1.94 -9.22 -7.77
CA GLU A 77 -3.26 -9.76 -7.41
C GLU A 77 -4.00 -8.81 -6.49
N GLY A 78 -3.38 -8.43 -5.35
CA GLY A 78 -3.96 -7.50 -4.41
C GLY A 78 -4.20 -6.11 -5.00
N PHE A 79 -3.32 -5.65 -5.91
CA PHE A 79 -3.48 -4.38 -6.60
C PHE A 79 -4.73 -4.35 -7.48
N PHE A 80 -4.93 -5.37 -8.31
CA PHE A 80 -6.09 -5.41 -9.19
C PHE A 80 -7.41 -5.61 -8.43
N GLU A 81 -7.39 -6.30 -7.29
CA GLU A 81 -8.55 -6.37 -6.40
C GLU A 81 -8.92 -4.98 -5.84
N GLU A 82 -7.93 -4.19 -5.41
CA GLU A 82 -8.16 -2.82 -4.93
C GLU A 82 -8.70 -1.92 -6.06
N ILE A 83 -8.10 -1.99 -7.26
CA ILE A 83 -8.58 -1.25 -8.45
C ILE A 83 -10.03 -1.56 -8.74
N ALA A 84 -10.38 -2.85 -8.86
CA ALA A 84 -11.76 -3.27 -9.15
C ALA A 84 -12.76 -2.76 -8.10
N GLY A 85 -12.35 -2.73 -6.83
CA GLY A 85 -13.16 -2.17 -5.75
C GLY A 85 -13.41 -0.67 -5.89
N LEU A 86 -12.40 0.10 -6.26
CA LEU A 86 -12.49 1.54 -6.44
C LEU A 86 -13.32 1.92 -7.69
N GLU A 87 -13.07 1.24 -8.82
CA GLU A 87 -13.78 1.48 -10.07
C GLU A 87 -15.27 1.12 -9.99
N LYS A 88 -15.62 0.07 -9.24
CA LYS A 88 -17.02 -0.27 -8.96
C LYS A 88 -17.78 0.87 -8.27
N ASP A 89 -17.07 1.70 -7.53
CA ASP A 89 -17.61 2.86 -6.83
C ASP A 89 -17.48 4.16 -7.65
N GLY A 90 -17.05 4.07 -8.91
CA GLY A 90 -16.89 5.19 -9.83
C GLY A 90 -15.66 6.04 -9.57
N ILE A 91 -14.66 5.54 -8.84
CA ILE A 91 -13.39 6.24 -8.62
C ILE A 91 -12.48 5.98 -9.83
N ASP A 92 -11.97 7.05 -10.41
CA ASP A 92 -11.01 6.98 -11.51
C ASP A 92 -9.64 6.54 -10.99
N THR A 93 -9.11 5.46 -11.55
CA THR A 93 -7.82 4.88 -11.20
C THR A 93 -6.75 5.12 -12.26
N SER A 94 -7.06 5.87 -13.32
CA SER A 94 -6.15 6.15 -14.45
C SER A 94 -4.94 7.02 -14.05
N ASN A 95 -5.00 7.67 -12.89
CA ASN A 95 -3.95 8.53 -12.34
C ASN A 95 -2.90 7.76 -11.51
N ILE A 96 -2.90 6.42 -11.55
CA ILE A 96 -1.97 5.57 -10.81
C ILE A 96 -0.83 5.10 -11.74
N TYR A 97 0.39 5.32 -11.30
CA TYR A 97 1.62 4.90 -11.99
C TYR A 97 2.44 3.98 -11.09
N ILE A 98 3.04 2.96 -11.69
CA ILE A 98 3.86 1.97 -10.99
C ILE A 98 5.27 2.06 -11.53
N SER A 99 6.26 2.12 -10.63
CA SER A 99 7.67 2.06 -11.03
C SER A 99 7.99 0.72 -11.71
N ASP A 100 8.65 0.77 -12.83
CA ASP A 100 9.21 -0.41 -13.54
C ASP A 100 10.28 -1.15 -12.72
N ARG A 101 10.70 -0.57 -11.59
CA ARG A 101 11.68 -1.11 -10.66
C ARG A 101 11.07 -1.58 -9.35
N ALA A 102 9.74 -1.59 -9.22
CA ALA A 102 9.09 -2.15 -8.05
C ALA A 102 9.32 -3.68 -7.97
N HIS A 103 9.53 -4.18 -6.75
CA HIS A 103 9.69 -5.61 -6.52
C HIS A 103 8.34 -6.32 -6.66
N ILE A 104 8.27 -7.35 -7.50
CA ILE A 104 7.02 -8.07 -7.74
C ILE A 104 6.89 -9.25 -6.77
N VAL A 105 5.77 -9.30 -6.05
CA VAL A 105 5.40 -10.46 -5.23
C VAL A 105 4.87 -11.56 -6.14
N PHE A 106 5.53 -12.71 -6.12
CA PHE A 106 5.07 -13.93 -6.76
C PHE A 106 4.46 -14.90 -5.75
N PRO A 107 3.65 -15.87 -6.17
CA PRO A 107 3.03 -16.84 -5.27
C PRO A 107 4.02 -17.59 -4.37
N TYR A 108 5.22 -17.88 -4.87
CA TYR A 108 6.25 -18.56 -4.09
C TYR A 108 6.79 -17.68 -2.93
N HIS A 109 6.77 -16.35 -3.04
CA HIS A 109 7.13 -15.47 -1.92
C HIS A 109 6.13 -15.61 -0.77
N LYS A 110 4.83 -15.67 -1.08
CA LYS A 110 3.77 -15.89 -0.08
C LYS A 110 3.96 -17.26 0.61
N LEU A 111 4.30 -18.29 -0.17
CA LEU A 111 4.57 -19.63 0.37
C LEU A 111 5.82 -19.65 1.26
N LEU A 112 6.91 -19.04 0.82
CA LEU A 112 8.15 -18.95 1.61
C LEU A 112 7.93 -18.20 2.92
N ASP A 113 7.13 -17.14 2.94
CA ASP A 113 6.78 -16.38 4.13
C ASP A 113 6.09 -17.29 5.17
N ALA A 114 5.06 -18.02 4.73
CA ALA A 114 4.32 -18.96 5.57
C ALA A 114 5.21 -20.11 6.11
N LEU A 115 6.02 -20.72 5.26
CA LEU A 115 6.90 -21.83 5.62
C LEU A 115 8.02 -21.37 6.57
N SER A 116 8.62 -20.21 6.33
CA SER A 116 9.67 -19.65 7.17
C SER A 116 9.17 -19.33 8.58
N ASP A 117 7.95 -18.80 8.70
CA ASP A 117 7.35 -18.55 10.01
C ASP A 117 6.99 -19.86 10.70
N ALA A 118 6.45 -20.84 9.98
CA ALA A 118 6.13 -22.17 10.53
C ALA A 118 7.38 -22.88 11.07
N ALA A 119 8.51 -22.78 10.37
CA ALA A 119 9.77 -23.40 10.75
C ALA A 119 10.35 -22.87 12.07
N LYS A 120 9.99 -21.64 12.49
CA LYS A 120 10.43 -21.05 13.78
C LYS A 120 9.78 -21.70 15.01
N GLY A 121 8.77 -22.54 14.85
CA GLY A 121 8.11 -23.26 15.93
C GLY A 121 7.64 -22.34 17.06
N LYS A 122 8.17 -22.54 18.29
CA LYS A 122 7.81 -21.71 19.46
C LYS A 122 8.30 -20.25 19.37
N ASN A 123 9.23 -19.94 18.47
CA ASN A 123 9.78 -18.60 18.26
C ASN A 123 9.07 -17.86 17.11
N ARG A 124 7.87 -18.27 16.75
CA ARG A 124 7.05 -17.59 15.75
C ARG A 124 6.78 -16.15 16.18
N VAL A 125 7.08 -15.23 15.28
CA VAL A 125 6.75 -13.81 15.45
C VAL A 125 5.35 -13.51 14.87
N GLY A 126 4.89 -14.38 13.96
CA GLY A 126 3.70 -14.18 13.14
C GLY A 126 4.03 -13.40 11.88
N THR A 127 3.35 -13.75 10.81
CA THR A 127 3.46 -13.06 9.52
C THR A 127 2.07 -12.79 8.96
N THR A 128 1.96 -11.79 8.09
CA THR A 128 0.75 -11.51 7.33
C THR A 128 0.56 -12.46 6.14
N ASN A 129 1.53 -13.34 5.88
CA ASN A 129 1.57 -14.26 4.74
C ASN A 129 1.46 -13.56 3.37
N LYS A 130 1.91 -12.32 3.29
CA LYS A 130 1.88 -11.50 2.06
C LYS A 130 3.18 -11.58 1.25
N GLY A 131 4.18 -12.32 1.77
CA GLY A 131 5.45 -12.53 1.07
C GLY A 131 6.37 -11.32 0.99
N ILE A 132 6.16 -10.32 1.85
CA ILE A 132 6.90 -9.05 1.81
C ILE A 132 8.40 -9.28 2.10
N GLY A 133 8.72 -9.96 3.20
CA GLY A 133 10.11 -10.25 3.57
C GLY A 133 10.85 -11.08 2.51
N PRO A 134 10.31 -12.22 2.05
CA PRO A 134 10.94 -13.02 1.00
C PRO A 134 11.09 -12.33 -0.35
N CYS A 135 10.28 -11.29 -0.63
CA CYS A 135 10.34 -10.56 -1.89
C CYS A 135 11.45 -9.50 -1.90
N TYR A 136 11.76 -8.87 -0.74
CA TYR A 136 12.92 -7.99 -0.59
C TYR A 136 14.24 -8.76 -0.65
#